data_65bee09a2bf6e4e99827c6fb5d6818ef
#
_entry.id   65bee09a2bf6e4e99827c6fb5d6818ef
#
_cell.length_a   1.000
_cell.length_b   1.000
_cell.length_c   1.000
_cell.angle_alpha   90.00
_cell.angle_beta   90.00
_cell.angle_gamma   90.00
#
_symmetry.space_group_name_H-M   'P 1'
#
loop_
_entity.id
_entity.type
_entity.pdbx_description
1 polymer ?
#
loop_
_entity_poly.entity_id
_entity_poly.type
_entity_poly.pdbx_seq_one_letter_code
_entity_poly.pdbx_strand_id
1 'polypeptide(L)' 'MSSKYPQGYIPKIEYWQYKVNKAIQAGDWAGAEFSMKKLSHFVARQYVVENEVPHQLEWVK' A
#
# COMPACT_ATOMS: atom_id res chain seq x y z
N MET A 1 20.46 -2.28 -4.32
CA MET A 1 19.75 -3.20 -4.57
C MET A 1 18.55 -2.84 -5.25
N SER A 2 18.30 -3.40 -6.17
CA SER A 2 17.26 -3.06 -6.84
C SER A 2 16.13 -3.68 -6.31
N SER A 3 15.13 -3.06 -6.36
CA SER A 3 14.00 -3.52 -5.85
C SER A 3 13.15 -4.13 -6.88
N LYS A 4 12.48 -5.20 -6.57
CA LYS A 4 11.52 -5.73 -7.45
C LYS A 4 10.39 -4.75 -7.61
N TYR A 5 10.21 -3.88 -6.63
CA TYR A 5 9.10 -2.93 -6.65
C TYR A 5 9.66 -1.54 -6.51
N PRO A 6 10.13 -0.96 -7.63
CA PRO A 6 10.74 0.37 -7.56
C PRO A 6 9.85 1.40 -6.91
N GLN A 7 8.54 1.25 -7.09
CA GLN A 7 7.60 2.17 -6.47
C GLN A 7 7.01 1.59 -5.20
N GLY A 8 7.57 0.48 -4.71
CA GLY A 8 7.05 -0.15 -3.54
C GLY A 8 5.65 -0.68 -3.79
N TYR A 9 4.75 -0.38 -2.88
CA TYR A 9 3.39 -0.88 -2.98
C TYR A 9 2.41 0.19 -3.44
N ILE A 10 2.92 1.31 -3.95
CA ILE A 10 2.05 2.42 -4.34
C ILE A 10 1.00 2.00 -5.36
N PRO A 11 1.34 1.27 -6.43
CA PRO A 11 0.31 0.86 -7.38
C PRO A 11 -0.78 0.01 -6.74
N LYS A 12 -0.38 -0.85 -5.80
CA LYS A 12 -1.36 -1.68 -5.12
C LYS A 12 -2.24 -0.85 -4.20
N ILE A 13 -1.65 0.14 -3.55
CA ILE A 13 -2.41 1.03 -2.69
C ILE A 13 -3.45 1.78 -3.50
N GLU A 14 -3.06 2.28 -4.67
CA GLU A 14 -3.99 3.01 -5.52
C GLU A 14 -5.11 2.10 -6.01
N TYR A 15 -4.77 0.87 -6.36
CA TYR A 15 -5.76 -0.08 -6.82
C TYR A 15 -6.80 -0.35 -5.73
N TRP A 16 -6.34 -0.64 -4.52
CA TRP A 16 -7.28 -0.96 -3.45
C TRP A 16 -8.06 0.26 -2.99
N GLN A 17 -7.47 1.45 -3.08
CA GLN A 17 -8.19 2.66 -2.78
C GLN A 17 -9.34 2.84 -3.78
N TYR A 18 -9.08 2.56 -5.03
CA TYR A 18 -10.11 2.60 -6.04
C TYR A 18 -11.21 1.59 -5.72
N LYS A 19 -10.82 0.38 -5.31
CA LYS A 19 -11.80 -0.64 -5.00
C LYS A 19 -12.67 -0.25 -3.81
N VAL A 20 -12.07 0.38 -2.82
CA VAL A 20 -12.84 0.85 -1.67
C VAL A 20 -13.88 1.86 -2.13
N ASN A 21 -13.47 2.82 -2.93
CA ASN A 21 -14.38 3.85 -3.40
C ASN A 21 -15.52 3.26 -4.23
N LYS A 22 -15.19 2.32 -5.10
CA LYS A 22 -16.22 1.70 -5.93
C LYS A 22 -17.20 0.91 -5.07
N ALA A 23 -16.70 0.21 -4.07
CA ALA A 23 -17.58 -0.56 -3.22
C ALA A 23 -18.52 0.34 -2.42
N ILE A 24 -18.00 1.45 -1.92
CA ILE A 24 -18.82 2.38 -1.18
C ILE A 24 -19.91 2.96 -2.08
N GLN A 25 -19.55 3.33 -3.29
CA GLN A 25 -20.51 3.89 -4.22
C GLN A 25 -21.61 2.89 -4.56
N ALA A 26 -21.27 1.62 -4.59
CA ALA A 26 -22.24 0.58 -4.91
C ALA A 26 -23.03 0.11 -3.69
N GLY A 27 -22.68 0.62 -2.51
CA GLY A 27 -23.34 0.17 -1.30
C GLY A 27 -22.87 -1.20 -0.84
N ASP A 28 -21.75 -1.66 -1.36
CA ASP A 28 -21.23 -2.98 -1.05
C ASP A 28 -20.31 -2.85 0.15
N TRP A 29 -20.90 -2.84 1.34
CA TRP A 29 -20.13 -2.60 2.55
C TRP A 29 -19.17 -3.73 2.86
N ALA A 30 -19.56 -4.97 2.53
CA ALA A 30 -18.67 -6.11 2.75
C ALA A 30 -17.44 -6.00 1.87
N GLY A 31 -17.66 -5.64 0.60
CA GLY A 31 -16.54 -5.45 -0.31
C GLY A 31 -15.67 -4.28 0.10
N ALA A 32 -16.29 -3.21 0.60
CA ALA A 32 -15.53 -2.07 1.06
C ALA A 32 -14.64 -2.45 2.24
N GLU A 33 -15.18 -3.24 3.16
CA GLU A 33 -14.43 -3.66 4.33
C GLU A 33 -13.24 -4.53 3.91
N PHE A 34 -13.48 -5.46 2.99
CA PHE A 34 -12.42 -6.33 2.50
C PHE A 34 -11.33 -5.49 1.82
N SER A 35 -11.76 -4.55 0.98
CA SER A 35 -10.79 -3.70 0.27
C SER A 35 -10.02 -2.82 1.23
N MET A 36 -10.66 -2.34 2.29
CA MET A 36 -9.98 -1.53 3.27
C MET A 36 -8.92 -2.32 4.02
N LYS A 37 -9.20 -3.58 4.30
CA LYS A 37 -8.20 -4.43 4.92
C LYS A 37 -6.99 -4.60 4.02
N LYS A 38 -7.22 -4.80 2.73
CA LYS A 38 -6.11 -4.91 1.80
C LYS A 38 -5.35 -3.60 1.70
N LEU A 39 -6.09 -2.50 1.63
CA LEU A 39 -5.45 -1.20 1.55
C LEU A 39 -4.57 -0.96 2.77
N SER A 40 -5.09 -1.23 3.95
CA SER A 40 -4.34 -1.04 5.17
C SER A 40 -3.08 -1.89 5.17
N HIS A 41 -3.19 -3.12 4.70
CA HIS A 41 -2.05 -4.02 4.64
C HIS A 41 -0.95 -3.43 3.76
N PHE A 42 -1.31 -2.96 2.57
CA PHE A 42 -0.30 -2.44 1.67
C PHE A 42 0.25 -1.09 2.10
N VAL A 43 -0.57 -0.28 2.77
CA VAL A 43 -0.08 0.97 3.32
C VAL A 43 0.98 0.69 4.38
N ALA A 44 0.72 -0.28 5.24
CA ALA A 44 1.69 -0.64 6.27
C ALA A 44 2.97 -1.16 5.65
N ARG A 45 2.86 -1.98 4.60
CA ARG A 45 4.04 -2.49 3.94
C ARG A 45 4.82 -1.39 3.26
N GLN A 46 4.12 -0.44 2.66
CA GLN A 46 4.78 0.68 2.01
C GLN A 46 5.52 1.52 3.04
N TYR A 47 4.93 1.69 4.21
CA TYR A 47 5.59 2.44 5.27
C TYR A 47 6.92 1.79 5.64
N VAL A 48 6.93 0.46 5.74
CA VAL A 48 8.15 -0.26 6.06
C VAL A 48 9.20 -0.04 4.97
N VAL A 49 8.78 -0.14 3.72
CA VAL A 49 9.71 0.03 2.61
C VAL A 49 10.30 1.43 2.64
N GLU A 50 9.46 2.43 2.83
CA GLU A 50 9.94 3.80 2.80
C GLU A 50 10.89 4.10 3.94
N ASN A 51 10.65 3.48 5.08
CA ASN A 51 11.52 3.76 6.22
C ASN A 51 12.80 2.96 6.17
N GLU A 52 12.73 1.77 5.59
CA GLU A 52 13.92 0.93 5.53
C GLU A 52 15.00 1.51 4.64
N VAL A 53 14.61 1.99 3.48
CA VAL A 53 15.59 2.45 2.52
C VAL A 53 16.39 3.62 3.05
N PRO A 54 15.77 4.69 3.55
CA PRO A 54 16.56 5.79 4.09
C PRO A 54 17.42 5.37 5.26
N HIS A 55 16.90 4.47 6.07
CA HIS A 55 17.65 4.02 7.22
C HIS A 55 18.90 3.29 6.78
N GLN A 56 18.78 2.46 5.78
CA GLN A 56 19.93 1.75 5.25
C GLN A 56 20.95 2.71 4.66
N LEU A 57 20.48 3.74 4.01
CA LEU A 57 21.41 4.71 3.46
C LEU A 57 22.18 5.41 4.56
N GLU A 58 21.55 5.66 5.66
CA GLU A 58 22.25 6.27 6.78
C GLU A 58 23.31 5.37 7.33
N TRP A 59 23.03 4.09 7.36
CA TRP A 59 24.02 3.14 7.83
C TRP A 59 25.24 3.15 6.97
N VAL A 60 25.05 3.31 5.71
CA VAL A 60 26.17 3.31 4.78
C VAL A 60 27.09 4.45 5.07
N LYS A 61 26.55 5.56 5.49
CA LYS A 61 27.41 6.67 5.81
C LYS A 61 28.31 6.34 6.98
#